data_acd60777571702f773c09876c3deae20
#
_entry.id   acd60777571702f773c09876c3deae20
#
_cell.length_a   1.000
_cell.length_b   1.000
_cell.length_c   1.000
_cell.angle_alpha   90.00
_cell.angle_beta   90.00
_cell.angle_gamma   90.00
#
_symmetry.space_group_name_H-M   'P 1'
#
loop_
_entity.id
_entity.type
_entity.pdbx_description
1 polymer ?
#
loop_
_entity_poly.entity_id
_entity_poly.type
_entity_poly.pdbx_seq_one_letter_code
_entity_poly.pdbx_strand_id
1 'polypeptide(L)'
;MKLTNISRLAAGVALALGIFAASAHAGEPLVIHIGYAAIGVDNRPYSEGTSAATARAGEYLEKEFANDPNVKIEWTFFKGAGPAVNEGFANNQLDFAYQGDLPSLIGRATGLKTKYLLASGARKPLYLAVAKDSGIKKIEDLKGRKVALQRGTNGHLAAIKILQAHGLTERDLQVINLDSAETVAALASKDIDAAFGDTDLINLAAKGSADIVYTTKGDDPRFGRNAGIIGREAFIDAHPDITQRVVDAFVKAAQWSSDESNRGALLELWHKAGTPIPVLDEFFRNDKLAYRNSPLIDDLLVSLYKEQAVKSKEYGLIRRDVDLNGWFEPKYLNNSLERLGLKTFWQPYGADGKPVAS
;
A
#
# COMPACT_ATOMS: atom_id res chain seq x y z
N MET A 1 57.62 44.91 72.40
CA MET A 1 56.63 45.43 73.39
C MET A 1 55.26 45.15 72.83
N LYS A 2 54.44 44.42 73.61
CA LYS A 2 52.97 44.16 73.44
C LYS A 2 52.53 43.29 72.26
N LEU A 3 52.20 41.99 72.48
CA LEU A 3 51.03 41.36 73.04
C LEU A 3 49.82 41.34 72.07
N THR A 4 49.60 40.13 71.62
CA THR A 4 48.38 39.30 71.73
C THR A 4 47.08 39.81 71.04
N ASN A 5 46.51 39.00 70.15
CA ASN A 5 45.33 38.25 70.58
C ASN A 5 44.94 37.21 69.50
N ILE A 6 44.67 36.02 69.99
CA ILE A 6 44.16 34.86 69.35
C ILE A 6 42.63 35.04 69.35
N SER A 7 42.03 34.87 68.20
CA SER A 7 40.55 34.54 68.13
C SER A 7 40.29 33.42 67.15
N ARG A 8 39.85 32.35 67.75
CA ARG A 8 39.33 31.14 67.06
C ARG A 8 38.07 31.49 66.29
N LEU A 9 38.01 31.15 65.02
CA LEU A 9 36.74 31.04 64.31
C LEU A 9 36.56 29.59 63.81
N ALA A 10 35.53 29.00 64.30
CA ALA A 10 35.12 27.64 63.99
C ALA A 10 34.66 27.55 62.48
N ALA A 11 35.26 26.57 61.78
CA ALA A 11 34.85 26.23 60.42
C ALA A 11 33.58 25.39 60.50
N GLY A 12 32.45 25.99 60.05
CA GLY A 12 31.19 25.26 59.73
C GLY A 12 31.32 24.65 58.37
N VAL A 13 31.44 23.32 58.33
CA VAL A 13 31.33 22.57 57.07
C VAL A 13 29.81 22.45 56.71
N ALA A 14 29.34 23.26 55.78
CA ALA A 14 28.04 23.09 55.18
C ALA A 14 28.15 22.00 54.08
N LEU A 15 27.62 20.81 54.37
CA LEU A 15 27.45 19.71 53.42
C LEU A 15 26.31 20.08 52.47
N ALA A 16 26.60 20.68 51.32
CA ALA A 16 25.63 20.90 50.25
C ALA A 16 25.40 19.54 49.54
N LEU A 17 24.34 18.84 49.92
CA LEU A 17 23.77 17.73 49.14
C LEU A 17 23.26 18.30 47.83
N GLY A 18 24.10 18.26 46.80
CA GLY A 18 23.68 18.49 45.42
C GLY A 18 22.80 17.35 44.97
N ILE A 19 21.47 17.60 44.96
CA ILE A 19 20.50 16.75 44.26
C ILE A 19 20.82 16.95 42.77
N PHE A 20 21.64 16.06 42.21
CA PHE A 20 21.68 15.87 40.75
C PHE A 20 20.32 15.32 40.33
N ALA A 21 19.37 16.18 39.98
CA ALA A 21 18.26 15.83 39.17
C ALA A 21 18.84 15.36 37.81
N ALA A 22 18.97 14.05 37.63
CA ALA A 22 19.23 13.48 36.35
C ALA A 22 18.04 13.93 35.47
N SER A 23 18.24 14.99 34.69
CA SER A 23 17.36 15.29 33.56
C SER A 23 17.42 14.07 32.66
N ALA A 24 16.42 13.21 32.76
CA ALA A 24 16.22 12.20 31.76
C ALA A 24 16.12 12.98 30.43
N HIS A 25 17.18 12.93 29.64
CA HIS A 25 17.10 13.30 28.24
C HIS A 25 16.10 12.32 27.65
N ALA A 26 14.86 12.78 27.49
CA ALA A 26 13.94 12.10 26.59
C ALA A 26 14.65 12.11 25.24
N GLY A 27 15.13 10.94 24.81
CA GLY A 27 15.71 10.77 23.48
C GLY A 27 14.73 11.30 22.45
N GLU A 28 15.21 11.70 21.29
CA GLU A 28 14.32 12.07 20.20
C GLU A 28 13.34 10.93 19.94
N PRO A 29 12.04 11.24 19.72
CA PRO A 29 11.06 10.20 19.49
C PRO A 29 11.40 9.39 18.24
N LEU A 30 11.17 8.08 18.29
CA LEU A 30 11.29 7.21 17.13
C LEU A 30 10.22 7.61 16.10
N VAL A 31 10.65 8.12 14.97
CA VAL A 31 9.74 8.42 13.86
C VAL A 31 9.59 7.17 13.00
N ILE A 32 8.35 6.71 12.82
CA ILE A 32 8.02 5.59 11.92
C ILE A 32 7.55 6.19 10.59
N HIS A 33 8.35 6.01 9.55
CA HIS A 33 8.08 6.52 8.21
C HIS A 33 7.29 5.51 7.37
N ILE A 34 6.07 5.90 6.98
CA ILE A 34 5.16 5.03 6.23
C ILE A 34 4.92 5.60 4.83
N GLY A 35 5.34 4.85 3.81
CA GLY A 35 5.10 5.17 2.41
C GLY A 35 3.73 4.70 1.93
N TYR A 36 3.09 5.46 1.06
CA TYR A 36 1.90 5.03 0.36
C TYR A 36 2.09 5.18 -1.16
N ALA A 37 1.99 4.07 -1.92
CA ALA A 37 2.22 4.02 -3.35
C ALA A 37 1.02 4.53 -4.17
N ALA A 38 0.44 5.63 -3.79
CA ALA A 38 -0.61 6.36 -4.48
C ALA A 38 -0.78 7.73 -3.84
N ILE A 39 -1.56 8.60 -4.47
CA ILE A 39 -2.00 9.89 -3.94
C ILE A 39 -3.46 10.10 -4.33
N GLY A 40 -4.22 10.81 -3.52
CA GLY A 40 -5.61 11.13 -3.83
C GLY A 40 -5.76 12.23 -4.88
N VAL A 41 -6.98 12.51 -5.25
CA VAL A 41 -7.34 13.57 -6.19
C VAL A 41 -6.78 14.91 -5.68
N ASP A 42 -6.27 15.74 -6.58
CA ASP A 42 -5.64 17.03 -6.27
C ASP A 42 -4.48 16.92 -5.25
N ASN A 43 -3.70 15.85 -5.33
CA ASN A 43 -2.56 15.55 -4.45
C ASN A 43 -2.93 15.42 -2.96
N ARG A 44 -4.15 14.99 -2.64
CA ARG A 44 -4.55 14.77 -1.26
C ARG A 44 -3.72 13.65 -0.60
N PRO A 45 -3.30 13.81 0.67
CA PRO A 45 -2.52 12.81 1.39
C PRO A 45 -3.42 11.68 1.95
N TYR A 46 -4.30 11.17 1.10
CA TYR A 46 -5.24 10.06 1.32
C TYR A 46 -5.32 9.18 0.07
N SER A 47 -5.84 7.98 0.26
CA SER A 47 -6.17 7.06 -0.83
C SER A 47 -7.45 6.31 -0.48
N GLU A 48 -7.91 5.43 -1.38
CA GLU A 48 -9.13 4.65 -1.18
C GLU A 48 -8.95 3.18 -1.60
N GLY A 49 -9.98 2.39 -1.32
CA GLY A 49 -10.13 1.05 -1.88
C GLY A 49 -9.25 -0.02 -1.24
N THR A 50 -8.63 0.25 -0.08
CA THR A 50 -7.77 -0.70 0.63
C THR A 50 -7.84 -0.52 2.14
N SER A 51 -7.53 -1.58 2.90
CA SER A 51 -7.42 -1.47 4.37
C SER A 51 -6.28 -0.53 4.81
N ALA A 52 -5.22 -0.37 4.03
CA ALA A 52 -4.17 0.63 4.29
C ALA A 52 -4.69 2.07 4.14
N ALA A 53 -5.57 2.32 3.16
CA ALA A 53 -6.25 3.61 3.03
C ALA A 53 -7.14 3.90 4.26
N THR A 54 -7.85 2.87 4.76
CA THR A 54 -8.61 2.96 6.01
C THR A 54 -7.69 3.24 7.19
N ALA A 55 -6.55 2.55 7.30
CA ALA A 55 -5.60 2.76 8.39
C ALA A 55 -5.14 4.22 8.45
N ARG A 56 -4.83 4.82 7.30
CA ARG A 56 -4.45 6.24 7.21
C ARG A 56 -5.62 7.18 7.50
N ALA A 57 -6.75 7.00 6.82
CA ALA A 57 -7.88 7.94 6.91
C ALA A 57 -8.59 7.88 8.27
N GLY A 58 -8.55 6.72 8.93
CA GLY A 58 -9.08 6.46 10.26
C GLY A 58 -8.06 6.64 11.39
N GLU A 59 -6.80 7.03 11.08
CA GLU A 59 -5.73 7.30 12.04
C GLU A 59 -5.44 6.09 12.95
N TYR A 60 -5.42 4.86 12.38
CA TYR A 60 -5.26 3.64 13.18
C TYR A 60 -3.86 3.51 13.80
N LEU A 61 -2.82 3.94 13.08
CA LEU A 61 -1.46 3.92 13.60
C LEU A 61 -1.26 5.00 14.64
N GLU A 62 -1.73 6.20 14.38
CA GLU A 62 -1.67 7.32 15.33
C GLU A 62 -2.39 6.97 16.64
N LYS A 63 -3.56 6.33 16.56
CA LYS A 63 -4.31 5.84 17.73
C LYS A 63 -3.60 4.71 18.48
N GLU A 64 -2.95 3.79 17.75
CA GLU A 64 -2.18 2.70 18.37
C GLU A 64 -1.02 3.23 19.22
N PHE A 65 -0.38 4.31 18.77
CA PHE A 65 0.75 4.93 19.46
C PHE A 65 0.40 6.17 20.28
N ALA A 66 -0.89 6.52 20.44
CA ALA A 66 -1.33 7.74 21.12
C ALA A 66 -0.81 7.90 22.56
N ASN A 67 -0.60 6.78 23.27
CA ASN A 67 -0.10 6.78 24.65
C ASN A 67 1.43 6.58 24.73
N ASP A 68 2.13 6.63 23.61
CA ASP A 68 3.59 6.44 23.54
C ASP A 68 4.25 7.72 22.99
N PRO A 69 4.63 8.66 23.87
CA PRO A 69 5.19 9.94 23.45
C PRO A 69 6.54 9.80 22.75
N ASN A 70 7.17 8.63 22.84
CA ASN A 70 8.45 8.34 22.19
C ASN A 70 8.29 7.81 20.76
N VAL A 71 7.07 7.71 20.24
CA VAL A 71 6.80 7.23 18.87
C VAL A 71 5.96 8.27 18.13
N LYS A 72 6.37 8.56 16.88
CA LYS A 72 5.66 9.44 15.96
C LYS A 72 5.42 8.72 14.63
N ILE A 73 4.24 8.90 14.05
CA ILE A 73 3.90 8.35 12.73
C ILE A 73 3.99 9.45 11.69
N GLU A 74 4.73 9.18 10.61
CA GLU A 74 4.81 10.08 9.45
C GLU A 74 4.46 9.34 8.16
N TRP A 75 3.48 9.88 7.42
CA TRP A 75 3.03 9.34 6.14
C TRP A 75 3.58 10.15 4.98
N THR A 76 4.11 9.45 3.98
CA THR A 76 4.50 10.04 2.69
C THR A 76 3.73 9.38 1.55
N PHE A 77 3.02 10.18 0.76
CA PHE A 77 2.25 9.74 -0.39
C PHE A 77 3.05 9.99 -1.67
N PHE A 78 3.18 8.97 -2.51
CA PHE A 78 4.02 9.00 -3.70
C PHE A 78 3.18 9.06 -4.98
N LYS A 79 3.17 10.21 -5.66
CA LYS A 79 2.55 10.37 -6.98
C LYS A 79 3.16 9.41 -8.01
N GLY A 80 4.47 9.15 -7.92
CA GLY A 80 5.19 8.16 -8.74
C GLY A 80 4.88 6.70 -8.38
N ALA A 81 3.91 6.46 -7.48
CA ALA A 81 3.44 5.15 -7.04
C ALA A 81 4.58 4.21 -6.57
N GLY A 82 4.52 2.92 -6.91
CA GLY A 82 5.45 1.91 -6.45
C GLY A 82 6.92 2.15 -6.79
N PRO A 83 7.29 2.61 -8.00
CA PRO A 83 8.68 2.97 -8.30
C PRO A 83 9.27 3.99 -7.33
N ALA A 84 8.53 5.06 -7.01
CA ALA A 84 8.99 6.09 -6.06
C ALA A 84 9.08 5.56 -4.61
N VAL A 85 8.20 4.63 -4.21
CA VAL A 85 8.32 3.92 -2.91
C VAL A 85 9.60 3.10 -2.85
N ASN A 86 9.99 2.42 -3.94
CA ASN A 86 11.26 1.69 -4.01
C ASN A 86 12.47 2.61 -3.81
N GLU A 87 12.44 3.81 -4.39
CA GLU A 87 13.47 4.84 -4.16
C GLU A 87 13.51 5.26 -2.69
N GLY A 88 12.35 5.46 -2.06
CA GLY A 88 12.24 5.76 -0.64
C GLY A 88 12.87 4.67 0.25
N PHE A 89 12.62 3.39 -0.05
CA PHE A 89 13.27 2.28 0.65
C PHE A 89 14.79 2.22 0.39
N ALA A 90 15.22 2.42 -0.86
CA ALA A 90 16.64 2.41 -1.22
C ALA A 90 17.44 3.50 -0.50
N ASN A 91 16.80 4.64 -0.24
CA ASN A 91 17.37 5.79 0.47
C ASN A 91 17.15 5.73 2.00
N ASN A 92 16.62 4.63 2.55
CA ASN A 92 16.27 4.48 3.97
C ASN A 92 15.30 5.56 4.51
N GLN A 93 14.46 6.10 3.64
CA GLN A 93 13.45 7.11 3.99
C GLN A 93 12.13 6.50 4.47
N LEU A 94 11.98 5.18 4.35
CA LEU A 94 10.78 4.45 4.72
C LEU A 94 11.11 3.24 5.61
N ASP A 95 10.26 3.01 6.60
CA ASP A 95 10.29 1.81 7.44
C ASP A 95 9.24 0.81 6.99
N PHE A 96 8.06 1.30 6.64
CA PHE A 96 6.97 0.51 6.06
C PHE A 96 6.39 1.22 4.83
N ALA A 97 5.74 0.46 3.96
CA ALA A 97 4.95 1.05 2.89
C ALA A 97 3.79 0.14 2.46
N TYR A 98 2.69 0.76 2.05
CA TYR A 98 1.71 0.14 1.17
C TYR A 98 2.26 0.14 -0.25
N GLN A 99 2.36 -1.05 -0.87
CA GLN A 99 2.93 -1.17 -2.21
C GLN A 99 2.26 -2.32 -2.99
N GLY A 100 2.13 -2.14 -4.31
CA GLY A 100 1.63 -3.15 -5.23
C GLY A 100 2.61 -4.29 -5.49
N ASP A 101 2.12 -5.37 -6.09
CA ASP A 101 2.85 -6.59 -6.36
C ASP A 101 4.08 -6.37 -7.28
N LEU A 102 3.91 -5.84 -8.50
CA LEU A 102 5.03 -5.65 -9.40
C LEU A 102 6.16 -4.78 -8.81
N PRO A 103 5.91 -3.59 -8.26
CA PRO A 103 7.00 -2.79 -7.69
C PRO A 103 7.66 -3.48 -6.49
N SER A 104 6.94 -4.27 -5.69
CA SER A 104 7.54 -5.07 -4.63
C SER A 104 8.48 -6.14 -5.18
N LEU A 105 8.10 -6.80 -6.28
CA LEU A 105 8.94 -7.77 -6.98
C LEU A 105 10.16 -7.09 -7.61
N ILE A 106 10.00 -5.91 -8.22
CA ILE A 106 11.11 -5.11 -8.76
C ILE A 106 12.09 -4.75 -7.64
N GLY A 107 11.58 -4.28 -6.49
CA GLY A 107 12.40 -3.96 -5.33
C GLY A 107 13.24 -5.16 -4.86
N ARG A 108 12.63 -6.34 -4.73
CA ARG A 108 13.34 -7.60 -4.41
C ARG A 108 14.39 -7.96 -5.47
N ALA A 109 14.03 -7.90 -6.75
CA ALA A 109 14.93 -8.20 -7.87
C ALA A 109 16.15 -7.27 -7.90
N THR A 110 16.02 -6.03 -7.44
CA THR A 110 17.09 -5.03 -7.35
C THR A 110 17.87 -5.08 -6.03
N GLY A 111 17.46 -5.94 -5.08
CA GLY A 111 18.19 -6.20 -3.84
C GLY A 111 17.69 -5.45 -2.62
N LEU A 112 16.53 -4.79 -2.68
CA LEU A 112 15.92 -4.17 -1.51
C LEU A 112 15.64 -5.23 -0.43
N LYS A 113 16.08 -4.95 0.79
CA LYS A 113 15.91 -5.80 1.96
C LYS A 113 14.58 -5.46 2.64
N THR A 114 13.54 -6.17 2.24
CA THR A 114 12.17 -5.94 2.73
C THR A 114 11.47 -7.26 3.05
N LYS A 115 10.44 -7.20 3.89
CA LYS A 115 9.52 -8.29 4.21
C LYS A 115 8.09 -7.91 3.84
N TYR A 116 7.31 -8.87 3.41
CA TYR A 116 5.87 -8.73 3.18
C TYR A 116 5.13 -9.15 4.46
N LEU A 117 4.45 -8.21 5.12
CA LEU A 117 3.90 -8.40 6.46
C LEU A 117 2.42 -8.79 6.47
N LEU A 118 1.61 -8.23 5.57
CA LEU A 118 0.19 -8.55 5.40
C LEU A 118 -0.32 -8.04 4.06
N ALA A 119 -1.39 -8.65 3.55
CA ALA A 119 -2.08 -8.17 2.36
C ALA A 119 -2.91 -6.91 2.69
N SER A 120 -3.01 -6.00 1.71
CA SER A 120 -3.89 -4.84 1.76
C SER A 120 -4.33 -4.47 0.36
N GLY A 121 -5.65 -4.53 0.07
CA GLY A 121 -6.16 -4.33 -1.28
C GLY A 121 -5.83 -5.48 -2.23
N ALA A 122 -6.12 -6.70 -1.79
CA ALA A 122 -5.99 -7.89 -2.63
C ALA A 122 -7.09 -7.95 -3.70
N ARG A 123 -6.77 -8.59 -4.82
CA ARG A 123 -7.74 -8.92 -5.90
C ARG A 123 -8.47 -7.70 -6.46
N LYS A 124 -7.77 -6.55 -6.54
CA LYS A 124 -8.36 -5.31 -7.09
C LYS A 124 -8.58 -5.47 -8.59
N PRO A 125 -9.78 -5.12 -9.10
CA PRO A 125 -10.01 -5.14 -10.54
C PRO A 125 -9.20 -4.06 -11.26
N LEU A 126 -9.02 -4.27 -12.56
CA LEU A 126 -8.54 -3.28 -13.52
C LEU A 126 -9.65 -3.00 -14.52
N TYR A 127 -9.73 -1.78 -15.00
CA TYR A 127 -10.68 -1.34 -16.01
C TYR A 127 -9.95 -0.86 -17.26
N LEU A 128 -10.53 -1.08 -18.43
CA LEU A 128 -10.12 -0.44 -19.67
C LEU A 128 -11.16 0.60 -20.04
N ALA A 129 -10.76 1.86 -20.02
CA ALA A 129 -11.55 2.96 -20.57
C ALA A 129 -11.03 3.38 -21.94
N VAL A 130 -11.93 3.83 -22.79
CA VAL A 130 -11.62 4.31 -24.13
C VAL A 130 -12.19 5.70 -24.36
N ALA A 131 -11.52 6.50 -25.16
CA ALA A 131 -12.02 7.81 -25.55
C ALA A 131 -13.36 7.70 -26.28
N LYS A 132 -14.25 8.65 -26.05
CA LYS A 132 -15.53 8.73 -26.78
C LYS A 132 -15.31 8.73 -28.27
N ASP A 133 -16.11 7.96 -28.98
CA ASP A 133 -16.09 7.83 -30.44
C ASP A 133 -14.80 7.19 -31.01
N SER A 134 -13.96 6.56 -30.18
CA SER A 134 -12.72 5.90 -30.61
C SER A 134 -12.94 4.68 -31.51
N GLY A 135 -14.15 4.12 -31.49
CA GLY A 135 -14.50 2.88 -32.22
C GLY A 135 -13.97 1.60 -31.54
N ILE A 136 -13.24 1.71 -30.41
CA ILE A 136 -12.72 0.58 -29.66
C ILE A 136 -13.85 -0.03 -28.83
N LYS A 137 -14.06 -1.35 -28.95
CA LYS A 137 -15.13 -2.09 -28.26
C LYS A 137 -14.62 -3.27 -27.45
N LYS A 138 -13.38 -3.73 -27.69
CA LYS A 138 -12.77 -4.89 -27.06
C LYS A 138 -11.23 -4.75 -27.02
N ILE A 139 -10.56 -5.61 -26.27
CA ILE A 139 -9.10 -5.57 -26.07
C ILE A 139 -8.33 -5.66 -27.40
N GLU A 140 -8.78 -6.50 -28.35
CA GLU A 140 -8.10 -6.72 -29.61
C GLU A 140 -8.10 -5.46 -30.52
N ASP A 141 -9.05 -4.54 -30.30
CA ASP A 141 -9.12 -3.26 -31.03
C ASP A 141 -8.04 -2.26 -30.61
N LEU A 142 -7.27 -2.57 -29.55
CA LEU A 142 -6.16 -1.75 -29.07
C LEU A 142 -4.93 -1.78 -29.99
N LYS A 143 -4.87 -2.71 -30.96
CA LYS A 143 -3.71 -2.82 -31.87
C LYS A 143 -3.48 -1.51 -32.62
N GLY A 144 -2.25 -0.98 -32.51
CA GLY A 144 -1.84 0.29 -33.11
C GLY A 144 -2.37 1.56 -32.43
N ARG A 145 -3.16 1.43 -31.35
CA ARG A 145 -3.76 2.55 -30.62
C ARG A 145 -2.82 3.15 -29.58
N LYS A 146 -3.03 4.41 -29.23
CA LYS A 146 -2.34 5.11 -28.14
C LYS A 146 -2.98 4.70 -26.81
N VAL A 147 -2.25 3.94 -25.98
CA VAL A 147 -2.76 3.39 -24.74
C VAL A 147 -1.90 3.86 -23.57
N ALA A 148 -2.52 4.48 -22.56
CA ALA A 148 -1.82 4.88 -21.35
C ALA A 148 -1.64 3.69 -20.39
N LEU A 149 -0.41 3.54 -19.90
CA LEU A 149 -0.01 2.62 -18.84
C LEU A 149 0.97 3.34 -17.91
N GLN A 150 0.76 3.24 -16.60
CA GLN A 150 1.77 3.71 -15.64
C GLN A 150 2.78 2.61 -15.38
N ARG A 151 3.96 2.71 -16.00
CA ARG A 151 4.99 1.67 -15.98
C ARG A 151 5.52 1.39 -14.57
N GLY A 152 5.83 0.11 -14.31
CA GLY A 152 6.38 -0.34 -13.02
C GLY A 152 5.36 -0.45 -11.89
N THR A 153 4.06 -0.24 -12.16
CA THR A 153 2.97 -0.39 -11.17
C THR A 153 2.30 -1.77 -11.26
N ASN A 154 1.48 -2.10 -10.27
CA ASN A 154 0.65 -3.32 -10.34
C ASN A 154 -0.38 -3.27 -11.48
N GLY A 155 -0.86 -2.08 -11.84
CA GLY A 155 -1.72 -1.87 -13.02
C GLY A 155 -1.02 -2.22 -14.33
N HIS A 156 0.28 -1.91 -14.45
CA HIS A 156 1.09 -2.26 -15.61
C HIS A 156 1.17 -3.78 -15.81
N LEU A 157 1.50 -4.54 -14.76
CA LEU A 157 1.56 -6.00 -14.83
C LEU A 157 0.20 -6.61 -15.19
N ALA A 158 -0.88 -6.15 -14.56
CA ALA A 158 -2.22 -6.63 -14.85
C ALA A 158 -2.61 -6.35 -16.32
N ALA A 159 -2.33 -5.14 -16.83
CA ALA A 159 -2.60 -4.79 -18.23
C ALA A 159 -1.83 -5.69 -19.20
N ILE A 160 -0.55 -5.98 -18.96
CA ILE A 160 0.22 -6.91 -19.80
C ILE A 160 -0.40 -8.31 -19.79
N LYS A 161 -0.80 -8.82 -18.63
CA LYS A 161 -1.46 -10.14 -18.51
C LYS A 161 -2.76 -10.19 -19.34
N ILE A 162 -3.58 -9.14 -19.27
CA ILE A 162 -4.79 -9.00 -20.06
C ILE A 162 -4.47 -8.98 -21.55
N LEU A 163 -3.53 -8.14 -21.99
CA LEU A 163 -3.10 -8.08 -23.39
C LEU A 163 -2.64 -9.44 -23.90
N GLN A 164 -1.81 -10.15 -23.16
CA GLN A 164 -1.33 -11.48 -23.50
C GLN A 164 -2.46 -12.51 -23.64
N ALA A 165 -3.45 -12.48 -22.74
CA ALA A 165 -4.62 -13.36 -22.81
C ALA A 165 -5.45 -13.13 -24.08
N HIS A 166 -5.37 -11.94 -24.67
CA HIS A 166 -6.05 -11.54 -25.90
C HIS A 166 -5.12 -11.51 -27.13
N GLY A 167 -3.94 -12.15 -27.05
CA GLY A 167 -3.01 -12.28 -28.17
C GLY A 167 -2.26 -11.00 -28.55
N LEU A 168 -2.22 -10.01 -27.65
CA LEU A 168 -1.53 -8.74 -27.82
C LEU A 168 -0.34 -8.63 -26.87
N THR A 169 0.60 -7.75 -27.21
CA THR A 169 1.72 -7.34 -26.39
C THR A 169 1.81 -5.81 -26.35
N GLU A 170 2.61 -5.23 -25.47
CA GLU A 170 2.88 -3.78 -25.49
C GLU A 170 3.42 -3.29 -26.85
N ARG A 171 4.10 -4.17 -27.63
CA ARG A 171 4.67 -3.82 -28.95
C ARG A 171 3.60 -3.62 -30.01
N ASP A 172 2.42 -4.18 -29.79
CA ASP A 172 1.26 -4.00 -30.68
C ASP A 172 0.55 -2.68 -30.44
N LEU A 173 0.93 -1.92 -29.40
CA LEU A 173 0.31 -0.66 -28.97
C LEU A 173 1.30 0.50 -29.12
N GLN A 174 0.79 1.73 -29.14
CA GLN A 174 1.56 2.94 -28.89
C GLN A 174 1.44 3.29 -27.41
N VAL A 175 2.31 2.70 -26.57
CA VAL A 175 2.24 2.86 -25.12
C VAL A 175 2.75 4.23 -24.70
N ILE A 176 1.91 4.98 -23.99
CA ILE A 176 2.21 6.28 -23.37
C ILE A 176 2.31 6.06 -21.85
N ASN A 177 3.44 6.43 -21.26
CA ASN A 177 3.64 6.32 -19.80
C ASN A 177 3.11 7.59 -19.12
N LEU A 178 1.95 7.48 -18.48
CA LEU A 178 1.27 8.58 -17.78
C LEU A 178 0.90 8.15 -16.36
N ASP A 179 0.92 9.09 -15.42
CA ASP A 179 0.27 8.87 -14.12
C ASP A 179 -1.27 8.95 -14.22
N SER A 180 -1.96 8.71 -13.10
CA SER A 180 -3.42 8.68 -13.09
C SER A 180 -4.05 10.00 -13.54
N ALA A 181 -3.57 11.15 -13.03
CA ALA A 181 -4.13 12.45 -13.36
C ALA A 181 -3.87 12.84 -14.82
N GLU A 182 -2.67 12.57 -15.30
CA GLU A 182 -2.29 12.77 -16.71
C GLU A 182 -3.10 11.88 -17.64
N THR A 183 -3.33 10.62 -17.25
CA THR A 183 -4.16 9.66 -17.99
C THR A 183 -5.59 10.14 -18.14
N VAL A 184 -6.22 10.60 -17.04
CA VAL A 184 -7.59 11.15 -17.06
C VAL A 184 -7.66 12.35 -18.01
N ALA A 185 -6.71 13.28 -17.93
CA ALA A 185 -6.69 14.47 -18.80
C ALA A 185 -6.50 14.10 -20.27
N ALA A 186 -5.54 13.23 -20.58
CA ALA A 186 -5.25 12.80 -21.96
C ALA A 186 -6.39 12.00 -22.59
N LEU A 187 -7.09 11.17 -21.81
CA LEU A 187 -8.24 10.41 -22.29
C LEU A 187 -9.46 11.34 -22.55
N ALA A 188 -9.68 12.31 -21.66
CA ALA A 188 -10.76 13.30 -21.81
C ALA A 188 -10.54 14.23 -23.02
N SER A 189 -9.29 14.63 -23.30
CA SER A 189 -8.92 15.45 -24.47
C SER A 189 -8.82 14.64 -25.76
N LYS A 190 -8.89 13.30 -25.69
CA LYS A 190 -8.69 12.35 -26.81
C LYS A 190 -7.24 12.37 -27.36
N ASP A 191 -6.25 12.79 -26.58
CA ASP A 191 -4.82 12.68 -26.92
C ASP A 191 -4.32 11.24 -26.91
N ILE A 192 -5.02 10.37 -26.15
CA ILE A 192 -4.88 8.91 -26.14
C ILE A 192 -6.21 8.25 -26.47
N ASP A 193 -6.17 7.04 -27.05
CA ASP A 193 -7.35 6.30 -27.45
C ASP A 193 -7.94 5.48 -26.28
N ALA A 194 -7.10 4.98 -25.39
CA ALA A 194 -7.49 4.09 -24.30
C ALA A 194 -6.54 4.18 -23.10
N ALA A 195 -7.00 3.70 -21.94
CA ALA A 195 -6.20 3.62 -20.73
C ALA A 195 -6.66 2.47 -19.84
N PHE A 196 -5.70 1.83 -19.18
CA PHE A 196 -5.96 0.92 -18.06
C PHE A 196 -5.86 1.68 -16.73
N GLY A 197 -6.85 1.48 -15.85
CA GLY A 197 -6.90 2.15 -14.55
C GLY A 197 -8.02 1.63 -13.65
N ASP A 198 -8.46 2.45 -12.68
CA ASP A 198 -9.52 2.05 -11.75
C ASP A 198 -10.57 3.16 -11.51
N THR A 199 -10.71 3.65 -10.28
CA THR A 199 -11.75 4.61 -9.88
C THR A 199 -11.73 5.91 -10.69
N ASP A 200 -10.56 6.37 -11.12
CA ASP A 200 -10.40 7.58 -11.93
C ASP A 200 -11.09 7.42 -13.29
N LEU A 201 -10.92 6.24 -13.91
CA LEU A 201 -11.55 5.95 -15.20
C LEU A 201 -13.06 5.73 -15.07
N ILE A 202 -13.52 5.10 -13.98
CA ILE A 202 -14.95 4.98 -13.66
C ILE A 202 -15.55 6.39 -13.50
N ASN A 203 -14.87 7.29 -12.79
CA ASN A 203 -15.30 8.67 -12.60
C ASN A 203 -15.38 9.42 -13.95
N LEU A 204 -14.39 9.23 -14.82
CA LEU A 204 -14.37 9.85 -16.15
C LEU A 204 -15.54 9.33 -17.01
N ALA A 205 -15.82 8.02 -16.95
CA ALA A 205 -16.93 7.41 -17.65
C ALA A 205 -18.29 7.89 -17.10
N ALA A 206 -18.43 8.01 -15.78
CA ALA A 206 -19.64 8.55 -15.13
C ALA A 206 -19.94 9.99 -15.56
N LYS A 207 -18.90 10.78 -15.88
CA LYS A 207 -19.03 12.14 -16.45
C LYS A 207 -19.30 12.14 -17.95
N GLY A 208 -19.40 10.99 -18.60
CA GLY A 208 -19.67 10.86 -20.03
C GLY A 208 -18.48 11.19 -20.95
N SER A 209 -17.25 11.31 -20.40
CA SER A 209 -16.04 11.67 -21.15
C SER A 209 -15.23 10.47 -21.66
N ALA A 210 -15.58 9.26 -21.24
CA ALA A 210 -15.00 8.00 -21.70
C ALA A 210 -16.05 6.88 -21.65
N ASP A 211 -15.72 5.71 -22.21
CA ASP A 211 -16.52 4.49 -22.10
C ASP A 211 -15.67 3.39 -21.44
N ILE A 212 -16.22 2.64 -20.49
CA ILE A 212 -15.61 1.41 -19.97
C ILE A 212 -15.99 0.27 -20.92
N VAL A 213 -15.00 -0.38 -21.52
CA VAL A 213 -15.21 -1.48 -22.47
C VAL A 213 -14.77 -2.85 -21.96
N TYR A 214 -14.00 -2.88 -20.86
CA TYR A 214 -13.57 -4.11 -20.22
C TYR A 214 -13.25 -3.89 -18.73
N THR A 215 -13.42 -4.93 -17.95
CA THR A 215 -12.96 -5.01 -16.56
C THR A 215 -12.60 -6.44 -16.20
N THR A 216 -11.60 -6.61 -15.32
CA THR A 216 -11.27 -7.91 -14.72
C THR A 216 -12.21 -8.29 -13.57
N LYS A 217 -13.22 -7.48 -13.27
CA LYS A 217 -14.17 -7.74 -12.19
C LYS A 217 -15.03 -8.95 -12.54
N GLY A 218 -14.95 -10.00 -11.70
CA GLY A 218 -15.63 -11.27 -11.98
C GLY A 218 -14.87 -12.21 -12.92
N ASP A 219 -13.70 -11.81 -13.41
CA ASP A 219 -12.80 -12.62 -14.21
C ASP A 219 -11.84 -13.45 -13.35
N ASP A 220 -10.91 -14.19 -13.97
CA ASP A 220 -9.90 -14.99 -13.28
C ASP A 220 -9.12 -14.13 -12.26
N PRO A 221 -9.01 -14.54 -10.99
CA PRO A 221 -8.28 -13.80 -9.96
C PRO A 221 -6.83 -13.46 -10.33
N ARG A 222 -6.23 -14.20 -11.28
CA ARG A 222 -4.89 -13.95 -11.81
C ARG A 222 -4.76 -12.61 -12.54
N PHE A 223 -5.85 -12.04 -13.04
CA PHE A 223 -5.87 -10.71 -13.65
C PHE A 223 -6.04 -9.59 -12.61
N GLY A 224 -6.39 -9.95 -11.38
CA GLY A 224 -6.49 -8.98 -10.29
C GLY A 224 -5.13 -8.42 -9.87
N ARG A 225 -5.14 -7.21 -9.36
CA ARG A 225 -3.96 -6.55 -8.77
C ARG A 225 -3.91 -6.83 -7.27
N ASN A 226 -2.72 -7.07 -6.77
CA ASN A 226 -2.49 -7.28 -5.34
C ASN A 226 -1.56 -6.21 -4.78
N ALA A 227 -1.68 -5.96 -3.50
CA ALA A 227 -0.81 -5.06 -2.76
C ALA A 227 -0.74 -5.51 -1.29
N GLY A 228 0.23 -4.99 -0.57
CA GLY A 228 0.40 -5.30 0.84
C GLY A 228 1.21 -4.26 1.58
N ILE A 229 1.41 -4.52 2.86
CA ILE A 229 2.32 -3.76 3.70
C ILE A 229 3.67 -4.44 3.68
N ILE A 230 4.65 -3.68 3.20
CA ILE A 230 6.06 -4.08 3.11
C ILE A 230 6.82 -3.35 4.21
N GLY A 231 7.71 -4.04 4.92
CA GLY A 231 8.56 -3.44 5.94
C GLY A 231 10.04 -3.62 5.61
N ARG A 232 10.88 -2.66 5.96
CA ARG A 232 12.34 -2.71 5.83
C ARG A 232 12.92 -3.70 6.85
N GLU A 233 13.66 -4.71 6.41
CA GLU A 233 14.21 -5.77 7.27
C GLU A 233 14.96 -5.19 8.48
N ALA A 234 15.86 -4.24 8.26
CA ALA A 234 16.65 -3.65 9.35
C ALA A 234 15.79 -2.95 10.43
N PHE A 235 14.65 -2.36 10.05
CA PHE A 235 13.73 -1.77 11.04
C PHE A 235 12.99 -2.86 11.80
N ILE A 236 12.49 -3.88 11.10
CA ILE A 236 11.77 -5.02 11.70
C ILE A 236 12.64 -5.72 12.73
N ASP A 237 13.92 -5.96 12.39
CA ASP A 237 14.87 -6.65 13.26
C ASP A 237 15.24 -5.80 14.50
N ALA A 238 15.39 -4.50 14.32
CA ALA A 238 15.73 -3.56 15.42
C ALA A 238 14.53 -3.26 16.33
N HIS A 239 13.29 -3.31 15.80
CA HIS A 239 12.08 -2.88 16.48
C HIS A 239 10.92 -3.90 16.36
N PRO A 240 11.10 -5.16 16.81
CA PRO A 240 10.07 -6.21 16.62
C PRO A 240 8.75 -5.88 17.32
N ASP A 241 8.78 -5.25 18.50
CA ASP A 241 7.57 -4.89 19.26
C ASP A 241 6.80 -3.75 18.57
N ILE A 242 7.51 -2.76 18.05
CA ILE A 242 6.92 -1.67 17.26
C ILE A 242 6.32 -2.25 15.97
N THR A 243 7.04 -3.14 15.30
CA THR A 243 6.53 -3.83 14.09
C THR A 243 5.23 -4.58 14.37
N GLN A 244 5.15 -5.26 15.52
CA GLN A 244 3.92 -5.96 15.91
C GLN A 244 2.75 -4.98 16.09
N ARG A 245 2.96 -3.85 16.76
CA ARG A 245 1.93 -2.81 16.95
C ARG A 245 1.50 -2.18 15.63
N VAL A 246 2.45 -1.93 14.72
CA VAL A 246 2.12 -1.45 13.36
C VAL A 246 1.24 -2.45 12.62
N VAL A 247 1.57 -3.75 12.66
CA VAL A 247 0.75 -4.81 12.05
C VAL A 247 -0.62 -4.89 12.71
N ASP A 248 -0.71 -4.79 14.05
CA ASP A 248 -1.99 -4.77 14.77
C ASP A 248 -2.91 -3.63 14.30
N ALA A 249 -2.36 -2.43 14.11
CA ALA A 249 -3.12 -1.29 13.63
C ALA A 249 -3.68 -1.53 12.22
N PHE A 250 -2.86 -2.10 11.30
CA PHE A 250 -3.33 -2.48 9.97
C PHE A 250 -4.37 -3.60 9.99
N VAL A 251 -4.24 -4.59 10.87
CA VAL A 251 -5.22 -5.68 11.01
C VAL A 251 -6.55 -5.16 11.56
N LYS A 252 -6.53 -4.26 12.55
CA LYS A 252 -7.75 -3.59 13.05
C LYS A 252 -8.45 -2.79 11.95
N ALA A 253 -7.69 -2.05 11.12
CA ALA A 253 -8.23 -1.34 9.98
C ALA A 253 -8.81 -2.31 8.93
N ALA A 254 -8.15 -3.44 8.67
CA ALA A 254 -8.64 -4.47 7.77
C ALA A 254 -9.94 -5.11 8.28
N GLN A 255 -10.04 -5.39 9.58
CA GLN A 255 -11.26 -5.91 10.21
C GLN A 255 -12.41 -4.96 9.99
N TRP A 256 -12.25 -3.69 10.35
CA TRP A 256 -13.30 -2.68 10.21
C TRP A 256 -13.72 -2.49 8.73
N SER A 257 -12.74 -2.50 7.81
CA SER A 257 -12.99 -2.38 6.36
C SER A 257 -13.65 -3.61 5.75
N SER A 258 -13.62 -4.75 6.44
CA SER A 258 -14.17 -6.03 5.96
C SER A 258 -15.59 -6.27 6.41
N ASP A 259 -16.08 -5.52 7.39
CA ASP A 259 -17.42 -5.64 7.91
C ASP A 259 -18.42 -4.93 7.00
N GLU A 260 -19.38 -5.69 6.43
CA GLU A 260 -20.40 -5.17 5.53
C GLU A 260 -21.30 -4.11 6.20
N SER A 261 -21.47 -4.16 7.52
CA SER A 261 -22.21 -3.15 8.27
C SER A 261 -21.56 -1.77 8.21
N ASN A 262 -20.25 -1.72 7.97
CA ASN A 262 -19.48 -0.48 7.84
C ASN A 262 -19.41 0.05 6.40
N ARG A 263 -20.03 -0.61 5.39
CA ARG A 263 -19.87 -0.26 3.96
C ARG A 263 -20.11 1.23 3.70
N GLY A 264 -21.19 1.79 4.17
CA GLY A 264 -21.49 3.21 3.98
C GLY A 264 -20.44 4.13 4.62
N ALA A 265 -20.09 3.88 5.89
CA ALA A 265 -19.06 4.64 6.60
C ALA A 265 -17.66 4.48 5.99
N LEU A 266 -17.37 3.31 5.39
CA LEU A 266 -16.12 3.02 4.69
C LEU A 266 -16.00 3.86 3.41
N LEU A 267 -17.06 3.95 2.61
CA LEU A 267 -17.07 4.78 1.40
C LEU A 267 -16.92 6.27 1.72
N GLU A 268 -17.58 6.75 2.78
CA GLU A 268 -17.41 8.11 3.30
C GLU A 268 -15.97 8.36 3.78
N LEU A 269 -15.36 7.41 4.47
CA LEU A 269 -13.97 7.52 4.92
C LEU A 269 -12.99 7.62 3.73
N TRP A 270 -13.19 6.80 2.71
CA TRP A 270 -12.35 6.80 1.51
C TRP A 270 -12.60 8.01 0.61
N HIS A 271 -13.79 8.63 0.69
CA HIS A 271 -14.07 9.89 -0.02
C HIS A 271 -13.10 11.03 0.36
N LYS A 272 -12.40 10.95 1.49
CA LYS A 272 -11.32 11.87 1.85
C LYS A 272 -10.24 11.97 0.77
N ALA A 273 -10.04 10.91 -0.03
CA ALA A 273 -9.13 10.90 -1.18
C ALA A 273 -9.63 11.77 -2.35
N GLY A 274 -10.89 12.19 -2.35
CA GLY A 274 -11.50 13.04 -3.38
C GLY A 274 -12.33 12.30 -4.41
N THR A 275 -12.30 10.96 -4.41
CA THR A 275 -13.15 10.15 -5.29
C THR A 275 -14.61 10.21 -4.85
N PRO A 276 -15.57 10.48 -5.77
CA PRO A 276 -17.00 10.54 -5.43
C PRO A 276 -17.52 9.21 -4.88
N ILE A 277 -18.39 9.26 -3.87
CA ILE A 277 -19.00 8.06 -3.26
C ILE A 277 -19.69 7.15 -4.28
N PRO A 278 -20.47 7.65 -5.26
CA PRO A 278 -21.07 6.79 -6.28
C PRO A 278 -20.04 6.01 -7.13
N VAL A 279 -18.85 6.57 -7.32
CA VAL A 279 -17.75 5.92 -8.04
C VAL A 279 -17.14 4.80 -7.18
N LEU A 280 -16.94 5.06 -5.89
CA LEU A 280 -16.50 4.05 -4.92
C LEU A 280 -17.51 2.91 -4.80
N ASP A 281 -18.82 3.23 -4.75
CA ASP A 281 -19.88 2.23 -4.69
C ASP A 281 -19.89 1.34 -5.95
N GLU A 282 -19.74 1.94 -7.14
CA GLU A 282 -19.59 1.19 -8.39
C GLU A 282 -18.37 0.27 -8.37
N PHE A 283 -17.24 0.78 -7.92
CA PHE A 283 -15.99 0.02 -7.85
C PHE A 283 -16.10 -1.21 -6.94
N PHE A 284 -16.85 -1.10 -5.83
CA PHE A 284 -17.09 -2.19 -4.87
C PHE A 284 -18.41 -2.93 -5.06
N ARG A 285 -19.21 -2.57 -6.08
CA ARG A 285 -20.49 -3.23 -6.35
C ARG A 285 -20.32 -4.73 -6.49
N ASN A 286 -21.13 -5.50 -5.78
CA ASN A 286 -21.12 -6.97 -5.75
C ASN A 286 -19.84 -7.62 -5.16
N ASP A 287 -18.84 -6.85 -4.71
CA ASP A 287 -17.69 -7.40 -4.01
C ASP A 287 -18.00 -7.55 -2.51
N LYS A 288 -17.62 -8.67 -1.93
CA LYS A 288 -17.58 -8.81 -0.46
C LYS A 288 -16.39 -8.01 0.08
N LEU A 289 -16.64 -7.12 1.04
CA LEU A 289 -15.58 -6.30 1.64
C LEU A 289 -14.49 -7.17 2.25
N ALA A 290 -14.84 -8.26 2.94
CA ALA A 290 -13.88 -9.18 3.53
C ALA A 290 -12.99 -9.87 2.49
N TYR A 291 -13.47 -10.09 1.24
CA TYR A 291 -12.67 -10.65 0.16
C TYR A 291 -11.60 -9.65 -0.34
N ARG A 292 -11.96 -8.37 -0.41
CA ARG A 292 -11.10 -7.28 -0.92
C ARG A 292 -10.13 -6.75 0.12
N ASN A 293 -10.52 -6.76 1.40
CA ASN A 293 -9.74 -6.20 2.51
C ASN A 293 -9.09 -7.26 3.40
N SER A 294 -9.08 -8.54 2.99
CA SER A 294 -8.40 -9.61 3.72
C SER A 294 -6.90 -9.30 3.89
N PRO A 295 -6.36 -9.36 5.12
CA PRO A 295 -4.94 -9.20 5.38
C PRO A 295 -4.15 -10.49 5.21
N LEU A 296 -4.81 -11.63 4.91
CA LEU A 296 -4.20 -12.94 4.92
C LEU A 296 -3.10 -13.08 3.87
N ILE A 297 -2.03 -13.73 4.29
CA ILE A 297 -0.99 -14.28 3.41
C ILE A 297 -1.37 -15.74 3.15
N ASP A 298 -2.46 -15.93 2.41
CA ASP A 298 -2.96 -17.26 2.06
C ASP A 298 -2.22 -17.86 0.85
N ASP A 299 -2.46 -19.17 0.60
CA ASP A 299 -1.78 -19.88 -0.49
C ASP A 299 -2.08 -19.26 -1.86
N LEU A 300 -3.28 -18.72 -2.06
CA LEU A 300 -3.62 -18.00 -3.29
C LEU A 300 -2.70 -16.78 -3.48
N LEU A 301 -2.60 -15.93 -2.47
CA LEU A 301 -1.75 -14.73 -2.56
C LEU A 301 -0.29 -15.11 -2.85
N VAL A 302 0.25 -16.08 -2.11
CA VAL A 302 1.63 -16.56 -2.31
C VAL A 302 1.83 -17.12 -3.72
N SER A 303 0.88 -17.92 -4.23
CA SER A 303 0.95 -18.48 -5.58
C SER A 303 0.91 -17.41 -6.65
N LEU A 304 0.06 -16.39 -6.49
CA LEU A 304 -0.02 -15.24 -7.40
C LEU A 304 1.31 -14.48 -7.46
N TYR A 305 1.95 -14.19 -6.33
CA TYR A 305 3.25 -13.53 -6.32
C TYR A 305 4.35 -14.36 -6.95
N LYS A 306 4.35 -15.69 -6.75
CA LYS A 306 5.29 -16.62 -7.42
C LYS A 306 5.09 -16.60 -8.94
N GLU A 307 3.86 -16.70 -9.41
CA GLU A 307 3.52 -16.62 -10.84
C GLU A 307 3.95 -15.26 -11.41
N GLN A 308 3.63 -14.17 -10.73
CA GLN A 308 3.96 -12.81 -11.16
C GLN A 308 5.47 -12.57 -11.22
N ALA A 309 6.26 -13.16 -10.32
CA ALA A 309 7.73 -13.09 -10.37
C ALA A 309 8.26 -13.72 -11.66
N VAL A 310 7.77 -14.91 -12.03
CA VAL A 310 8.15 -15.60 -13.28
C VAL A 310 7.67 -14.77 -14.49
N LYS A 311 6.40 -14.39 -14.53
CA LYS A 311 5.81 -13.64 -15.64
C LYS A 311 6.45 -12.28 -15.85
N SER A 312 6.80 -11.57 -14.77
CA SER A 312 7.49 -10.28 -14.88
C SER A 312 8.84 -10.40 -15.56
N LYS A 313 9.55 -11.52 -15.38
CA LYS A 313 10.80 -11.79 -16.10
C LYS A 313 10.53 -12.15 -17.56
N GLU A 314 9.57 -13.02 -17.83
CA GLU A 314 9.17 -13.38 -19.21
C GLU A 314 8.75 -12.14 -20.02
N TYR A 315 8.04 -11.19 -19.39
CA TYR A 315 7.61 -9.93 -20.02
C TYR A 315 8.71 -8.87 -20.09
N GLY A 316 9.90 -9.15 -19.53
CA GLY A 316 11.02 -8.21 -19.53
C GLY A 316 10.87 -7.03 -18.56
N LEU A 317 9.93 -7.12 -17.59
CA LEU A 317 9.71 -6.10 -16.55
C LEU A 317 10.80 -6.14 -15.48
N ILE A 318 11.38 -7.30 -15.24
CA ILE A 318 12.54 -7.52 -14.38
C ILE A 318 13.61 -8.32 -15.14
N ARG A 319 14.88 -8.07 -14.79
CA ARG A 319 16.02 -8.74 -15.47
C ARG A 319 16.53 -9.97 -14.72
N ARG A 320 16.29 -10.05 -13.41
CA ARG A 320 16.79 -11.10 -12.52
C ARG A 320 15.63 -11.90 -11.96
N ASP A 321 15.88 -13.14 -11.57
CA ASP A 321 14.93 -13.92 -10.79
C ASP A 321 14.70 -13.26 -9.44
N VAL A 322 13.48 -13.36 -8.94
CA VAL A 322 13.11 -12.86 -7.62
C VAL A 322 13.10 -14.01 -6.64
N ASP A 323 13.95 -13.94 -5.64
CA ASP A 323 13.91 -14.89 -4.53
C ASP A 323 12.83 -14.45 -3.54
N LEU A 324 11.76 -15.23 -3.44
CA LEU A 324 10.65 -15.04 -2.50
C LEU A 324 10.78 -15.89 -1.24
N ASN A 325 11.85 -16.70 -1.10
CA ASN A 325 12.08 -17.49 0.10
C ASN A 325 12.27 -16.56 1.31
N GLY A 326 11.48 -16.81 2.38
CA GLY A 326 11.51 -15.99 3.59
C GLY A 326 11.15 -14.52 3.39
N TRP A 327 10.59 -14.11 2.23
CA TRP A 327 10.10 -12.76 2.03
C TRP A 327 8.77 -12.51 2.72
N PHE A 328 7.83 -13.44 2.61
CA PHE A 328 6.60 -13.39 3.40
C PHE A 328 6.92 -13.66 4.86
N GLU A 329 6.54 -12.73 5.74
CA GLU A 329 6.78 -12.78 7.19
C GLU A 329 5.42 -12.81 7.94
N PRO A 330 4.74 -13.97 7.96
CA PRO A 330 3.41 -14.10 8.53
C PRO A 330 3.37 -14.05 10.06
N LYS A 331 4.51 -14.09 10.74
CA LYS A 331 4.61 -14.14 12.20
C LYS A 331 3.81 -13.02 12.86
N TYR A 332 4.02 -11.78 12.44
CA TYR A 332 3.35 -10.62 13.03
C TYR A 332 1.84 -10.62 12.75
N LEU A 333 1.44 -10.98 11.52
CA LEU A 333 0.03 -11.14 11.18
C LEU A 333 -0.64 -12.21 12.02
N ASN A 334 -0.04 -13.40 12.12
CA ASN A 334 -0.60 -14.53 12.90
C ASN A 334 -0.76 -14.16 14.37
N ASN A 335 0.24 -13.47 14.96
CA ASN A 335 0.16 -12.97 16.33
C ASN A 335 -1.00 -11.97 16.50
N SER A 336 -1.20 -11.07 15.52
CA SER A 336 -2.31 -10.11 15.54
C SER A 336 -3.67 -10.83 15.48
N LEU A 337 -3.80 -11.78 14.55
CA LEU A 337 -5.05 -12.55 14.39
C LEU A 337 -5.39 -13.33 15.67
N GLU A 338 -4.39 -13.90 16.34
CA GLU A 338 -4.58 -14.60 17.61
C GLU A 338 -5.01 -13.66 18.74
N ARG A 339 -4.24 -12.61 18.98
CA ARG A 339 -4.50 -11.65 20.07
C ARG A 339 -5.82 -10.90 19.93
N LEU A 340 -6.25 -10.63 18.70
CA LEU A 340 -7.50 -9.93 18.39
C LEU A 340 -8.70 -10.90 18.24
N GLY A 341 -8.51 -12.22 18.34
CA GLY A 341 -9.57 -13.22 18.17
C GLY A 341 -10.11 -13.30 16.73
N LEU A 342 -9.27 -13.06 15.73
CA LEU A 342 -9.66 -12.92 14.32
C LEU A 342 -9.21 -14.08 13.43
N LYS A 343 -8.75 -15.20 14.00
CA LYS A 343 -8.21 -16.34 13.22
C LYS A 343 -9.18 -16.88 12.16
N THR A 344 -10.48 -16.82 12.42
CA THR A 344 -11.53 -17.34 11.52
C THR A 344 -12.38 -16.22 10.89
N PHE A 345 -11.98 -14.95 11.04
CA PHE A 345 -12.76 -13.83 10.52
C PHE A 345 -12.72 -13.75 9.00
N TRP A 346 -11.56 -14.01 8.38
CA TRP A 346 -11.41 -14.02 6.92
C TRP A 346 -11.32 -15.45 6.39
N GLN A 347 -11.93 -15.66 5.24
CA GLN A 347 -11.85 -16.90 4.49
C GLN A 347 -10.48 -17.00 3.80
N PRO A 348 -9.61 -17.99 4.12
CA PRO A 348 -8.41 -18.26 3.37
C PRO A 348 -8.73 -18.98 2.05
N TYR A 349 -7.85 -18.81 1.05
CA TYR A 349 -7.97 -19.44 -0.26
C TYR A 349 -6.72 -20.25 -0.58
N GLY A 350 -6.93 -21.44 -1.15
CA GLY A 350 -5.85 -22.28 -1.69
C GLY A 350 -5.29 -21.73 -2.99
N ALA A 351 -4.14 -22.26 -3.41
CA ALA A 351 -3.44 -21.84 -4.64
C ALA A 351 -4.31 -21.99 -5.92
N ASP A 352 -5.33 -22.82 -5.88
CA ASP A 352 -6.33 -22.99 -6.95
C ASP A 352 -7.46 -21.95 -6.92
N GLY A 353 -7.40 -20.99 -6.00
CA GLY A 353 -8.40 -19.95 -5.81
C GLY A 353 -9.68 -20.39 -5.10
N LYS A 354 -9.75 -21.64 -4.59
CA LYS A 354 -10.92 -22.11 -3.86
C LYS A 354 -10.80 -21.83 -2.37
N PRO A 355 -11.94 -21.60 -1.67
CA PRO A 355 -11.96 -21.50 -0.23
C PRO A 355 -11.36 -22.75 0.44
N VAL A 356 -10.51 -22.54 1.42
CA VAL A 356 -9.98 -23.62 2.28
C VAL A 356 -10.86 -23.71 3.53
N ALA A 357 -11.15 -24.91 4.00
CA ALA A 357 -11.87 -25.09 5.25
C ALA A 357 -11.06 -24.46 6.40
N SER A 358 -11.70 -23.59 7.19
CA SER A 358 -11.12 -22.93 8.37
C SER A 358 -11.12 -23.85 9.59
#